data_e519938eeffcddbbf2c082eed67e875b
#
_entry.id   e519938eeffcddbbf2c082eed67e875b
#
_cell.length_a   1.000
_cell.length_b   1.000
_cell.length_c   1.000
_cell.angle_alpha   90.00
_cell.angle_beta   90.00
_cell.angle_gamma   90.00
#
_symmetry.space_group_name_H-M   'P 1'
#
loop_
_entity.id
_entity.type
_entity.pdbx_description
1 polymer ?
#
loop_
_entity_poly.entity_id
_entity_poly.type
_entity_poly.pdbx_seq_one_letter_code
_entity_poly.pdbx_strand_id
1 'polypeptide(L)'
;MKKILFLCFGLVVSVSLTAQLPERNAGNLKKYKAICRQHIYKNMKGMYRQPVGALKYPFLVPGSGQYANQLWDWDSWLSDIALRQIIVENGTRDDREELIAYEKGCILNFLSYGGGDGWIPICIFDNTEERWQLLQKINPWKTNMHKPVLAQHAAFVVEQTGGDAEWLREGFYNLQTFVGKYLNYHRHKATGLLYWENDEMIGVDNDPSTFYRPHGSSGSIFLNALMYRELLAMAYLARQLRMPDLENRFTREAEELKEDIRKHCWDPRDGFYYSVDLNLLPVEKPAAPGFHYHTGQPRTYDCLIQRFSVWSGFMVLWAGIATPEQAREIVERQYRDSRLFNAAAGVRSLSPLEKMYDVRASGNPSSWQGPVWICVNYFVFRGLLRYGYTEDARELAEKTVLLLGRDYERFGALHEYYMPDNGEPILNKGFQNWNLLVLNMAAWLDGKETVNEF
;
A
#
# COMPACT_ATOMS: atom_id res chain seq x y z
N MET A 1 65.63 28.45 28.01
CA MET A 1 65.32 28.01 26.60
C MET A 1 63.98 27.28 26.62
N LYS A 2 62.90 27.98 26.21
CA LYS A 2 61.52 27.42 26.10
C LYS A 2 61.34 26.89 24.70
N LYS A 3 61.10 25.58 24.53
CA LYS A 3 60.75 24.99 23.24
C LYS A 3 59.24 25.20 23.01
N ILE A 4 58.90 25.93 22.00
CA ILE A 4 57.51 26.10 21.54
C ILE A 4 57.21 24.93 20.56
N LEU A 5 56.23 24.10 20.92
CA LEU A 5 55.73 22.99 20.12
C LEU A 5 54.58 23.54 19.27
N PHE A 6 54.75 23.65 17.94
CA PHE A 6 53.65 23.94 17.02
C PHE A 6 52.86 22.68 16.72
N LEU A 7 51.63 22.60 17.21
CA LEU A 7 50.65 21.57 16.82
C LEU A 7 49.93 22.08 15.53
N CYS A 8 50.26 21.48 14.40
CA CYS A 8 49.44 21.63 13.21
C CYS A 8 48.15 20.81 13.36
N PHE A 9 47.03 21.46 13.57
CA PHE A 9 45.69 20.85 13.42
C PHE A 9 45.40 20.79 11.92
N GLY A 10 45.56 19.61 11.33
CA GLY A 10 45.03 19.30 10.00
C GLY A 10 43.50 19.16 10.09
N LEU A 11 42.79 20.13 9.52
CA LEU A 11 41.33 20.02 9.32
C LEU A 11 41.09 18.96 8.24
N VAL A 12 40.78 17.73 8.63
CA VAL A 12 40.24 16.72 7.72
C VAL A 12 38.78 17.10 7.46
N VAL A 13 38.56 17.86 6.39
CA VAL A 13 37.21 18.05 5.83
C VAL A 13 36.84 16.73 5.17
N SER A 14 36.13 15.89 5.91
CA SER A 14 35.42 14.74 5.33
C SER A 14 34.28 15.29 4.49
N VAL A 15 34.52 15.51 3.21
CA VAL A 15 33.46 15.68 2.21
C VAL A 15 32.72 14.34 2.16
N SER A 16 31.65 14.23 2.91
CA SER A 16 30.67 13.17 2.68
C SER A 16 30.13 13.39 1.26
N LEU A 17 30.69 12.69 0.30
CA LEU A 17 30.08 12.53 -1.01
C LEU A 17 28.73 11.82 -0.77
N THR A 18 27.67 12.59 -0.53
CA THR A 18 26.32 12.09 -0.65
C THR A 18 26.17 11.60 -2.09
N ALA A 19 26.13 10.28 -2.25
CA ALA A 19 26.05 9.69 -3.56
C ALA A 19 24.73 10.12 -4.21
N GLN A 20 24.82 10.98 -5.22
CA GLN A 20 23.65 11.46 -5.97
C GLN A 20 22.97 10.31 -6.71
N LEU A 21 21.66 10.42 -6.92
CA LEU A 21 20.93 9.51 -7.81
C LEU A 21 21.58 9.54 -9.22
N PRO A 22 21.61 8.40 -9.92
CA PRO A 22 22.11 8.38 -11.29
C PRO A 22 21.30 9.31 -12.19
N GLU A 23 21.99 9.95 -13.13
CA GLU A 23 21.32 10.78 -14.13
C GLU A 23 20.30 9.96 -14.93
N ARG A 24 19.14 10.54 -15.17
CA ARG A 24 18.05 9.93 -15.95
C ARG A 24 18.37 10.03 -17.44
N ASN A 25 19.11 9.07 -17.97
CA ASN A 25 19.44 8.93 -19.38
C ASN A 25 19.35 7.47 -19.85
N ALA A 26 19.32 7.28 -21.17
CA ALA A 26 19.12 5.97 -21.78
C ALA A 26 20.19 4.93 -21.36
N GLY A 27 21.44 5.36 -21.18
CA GLY A 27 22.56 4.49 -20.77
C GLY A 27 22.37 3.94 -19.37
N ASN A 28 22.09 4.82 -18.41
CA ASN A 28 21.82 4.45 -17.03
C ASN A 28 20.54 3.59 -16.92
N LEU A 29 19.47 3.96 -17.61
CA LEU A 29 18.23 3.17 -17.61
C LEU A 29 18.45 1.76 -18.12
N LYS A 30 19.19 1.59 -19.23
CA LYS A 30 19.55 0.27 -19.76
C LYS A 30 20.36 -0.54 -18.74
N LYS A 31 21.38 0.08 -18.14
CA LYS A 31 22.23 -0.52 -17.11
C LYS A 31 21.40 -1.00 -15.91
N TYR A 32 20.61 -0.10 -15.32
CA TYR A 32 19.93 -0.39 -14.07
C TYR A 32 18.70 -1.30 -14.24
N LYS A 33 18.01 -1.26 -15.38
CA LYS A 33 17.02 -2.31 -15.74
C LYS A 33 17.65 -3.70 -15.78
N ALA A 34 18.84 -3.82 -16.38
CA ALA A 34 19.55 -5.10 -16.42
C ALA A 34 19.98 -5.57 -15.03
N ILE A 35 20.49 -4.66 -14.19
CA ILE A 35 20.87 -4.97 -12.80
C ILE A 35 19.66 -5.45 -12.01
N CYS A 36 18.53 -4.73 -12.03
CA CYS A 36 17.31 -5.14 -11.34
C CYS A 36 16.86 -6.54 -11.78
N ARG A 37 16.75 -6.80 -13.09
CA ARG A 37 16.37 -8.13 -13.62
C ARG A 37 17.30 -9.22 -13.14
N GLN A 38 18.62 -9.04 -13.32
CA GLN A 38 19.61 -10.06 -12.93
C GLN A 38 19.52 -10.41 -11.45
N HIS A 39 19.45 -9.41 -10.58
CA HIS A 39 19.44 -9.63 -9.14
C HIS A 39 18.12 -10.21 -8.64
N ILE A 40 17.00 -9.72 -9.16
CA ILE A 40 15.68 -10.20 -8.76
C ILE A 40 15.50 -11.64 -9.20
N TYR A 41 15.79 -11.99 -10.45
CA TYR A 41 15.68 -13.37 -10.96
C TYR A 41 16.51 -14.36 -10.15
N LYS A 42 17.70 -13.93 -9.71
CA LYS A 42 18.57 -14.77 -8.88
C LYS A 42 18.02 -15.00 -7.47
N ASN A 43 17.33 -14.01 -6.90
CA ASN A 43 17.02 -13.98 -5.46
C ASN A 43 15.53 -14.20 -5.13
N MET A 44 14.61 -14.14 -6.11
CA MET A 44 13.16 -14.19 -5.88
C MET A 44 12.70 -15.41 -5.08
N LYS A 45 13.28 -16.60 -5.35
CA LYS A 45 12.94 -17.83 -4.62
C LYS A 45 13.33 -17.78 -3.13
N GLY A 46 14.12 -16.80 -2.71
CA GLY A 46 14.39 -16.52 -1.29
C GLY A 46 13.16 -16.07 -0.50
N MET A 47 12.07 -15.67 -1.19
CA MET A 47 10.80 -15.34 -0.56
C MET A 47 9.89 -16.56 -0.33
N TYR A 48 10.16 -17.68 -0.99
CA TYR A 48 9.32 -18.88 -0.97
C TYR A 48 9.48 -19.64 0.35
N ARG A 49 8.36 -20.00 0.98
CA ARG A 49 8.35 -20.81 2.22
C ARG A 49 7.40 -21.99 2.09
N GLN A 50 7.83 -23.13 2.63
CA GLN A 50 6.99 -24.30 2.76
C GLN A 50 6.05 -24.17 3.96
N PRO A 51 4.94 -24.93 3.99
CA PRO A 51 4.02 -24.94 5.11
C PRO A 51 4.75 -25.19 6.44
N VAL A 52 4.43 -24.38 7.46
CA VAL A 52 5.01 -24.49 8.80
C VAL A 52 4.06 -23.91 9.86
N GLY A 53 3.89 -24.59 10.97
CA GLY A 53 3.12 -24.13 12.13
C GLY A 53 1.67 -23.77 11.78
N ALA A 54 1.29 -22.50 11.93
CA ALA A 54 -0.03 -21.98 11.60
C ALA A 54 -0.27 -21.85 10.08
N LEU A 55 0.78 -21.76 9.31
CA LEU A 55 0.75 -21.60 7.85
C LEU A 55 0.68 -22.99 7.19
N LYS A 56 -0.51 -23.37 6.76
CA LYS A 56 -0.83 -24.71 6.27
C LYS A 56 -0.52 -24.93 4.79
N TYR A 57 -0.32 -23.84 4.05
CA TYR A 57 -0.07 -23.84 2.62
C TYR A 57 1.26 -23.15 2.32
N PRO A 58 1.92 -23.41 1.17
CA PRO A 58 3.08 -22.64 0.72
C PRO A 58 2.78 -21.15 0.73
N PHE A 59 3.76 -20.30 1.08
CA PHE A 59 3.53 -18.88 1.22
C PHE A 59 4.76 -18.04 0.88
N LEU A 60 4.55 -16.74 0.73
CA LEU A 60 5.59 -15.76 0.44
C LEU A 60 5.88 -14.89 1.67
N VAL A 61 7.16 -14.60 1.88
CA VAL A 61 7.62 -13.65 2.90
C VAL A 61 8.19 -12.40 2.25
N PRO A 62 8.13 -11.22 2.91
CA PRO A 62 8.64 -9.97 2.34
C PRO A 62 10.15 -9.97 2.04
N GLY A 63 10.90 -10.87 2.62
CA GLY A 63 12.36 -10.85 2.62
C GLY A 63 12.90 -10.06 3.81
N SER A 64 14.22 -9.90 3.89
CA SER A 64 14.98 -9.43 5.05
C SER A 64 14.92 -10.36 6.26
N GLY A 65 15.83 -10.16 7.22
CA GLY A 65 15.84 -10.93 8.48
C GLY A 65 14.64 -10.63 9.38
N GLN A 66 14.11 -9.42 9.31
CA GLN A 66 12.96 -8.99 10.13
C GLN A 66 11.65 -9.71 9.78
N TYR A 67 11.44 -10.03 8.50
CA TYR A 67 10.19 -10.61 7.99
C TYR A 67 10.34 -12.05 7.49
N ALA A 68 11.39 -12.74 7.90
CA ALA A 68 11.81 -14.03 7.33
C ALA A 68 10.77 -15.16 7.42
N ASN A 69 9.87 -15.10 8.42
CA ASN A 69 8.91 -16.17 8.72
C ASN A 69 7.48 -15.62 8.91
N GLN A 70 7.13 -14.59 8.15
CA GLN A 70 5.86 -13.89 8.33
C GLN A 70 5.14 -13.77 6.99
N LEU A 71 3.88 -14.16 6.95
CA LEU A 71 2.97 -13.89 5.83
C LEU A 71 2.20 -12.61 6.14
N TRP A 72 2.45 -11.56 5.37
CA TRP A 72 1.76 -10.28 5.46
C TRP A 72 0.71 -10.13 4.35
N ASP A 73 -0.33 -9.36 4.62
CA ASP A 73 -1.51 -9.17 3.78
C ASP A 73 -1.19 -8.57 2.39
N TRP A 74 -1.10 -7.26 2.27
CA TRP A 74 -0.84 -6.59 0.99
C TRP A 74 0.56 -6.84 0.42
N ASP A 75 1.50 -7.26 1.30
CA ASP A 75 2.85 -7.65 0.92
C ASP A 75 2.83 -8.87 -0.01
N SER A 76 2.10 -9.92 0.35
CA SER A 76 1.98 -11.11 -0.47
C SER A 76 1.27 -10.82 -1.79
N TRP A 77 0.20 -10.01 -1.78
CA TRP A 77 -0.51 -9.59 -2.98
C TRP A 77 0.39 -8.83 -3.96
N LEU A 78 1.13 -7.80 -3.48
CA LEU A 78 2.04 -7.02 -4.31
C LEU A 78 3.24 -7.84 -4.80
N SER A 79 3.73 -8.75 -3.97
CA SER A 79 4.77 -9.70 -4.35
C SER A 79 4.31 -10.63 -5.48
N ASP A 80 3.10 -11.15 -5.43
CA ASP A 80 2.56 -12.04 -6.46
C ASP A 80 2.44 -11.33 -7.82
N ILE A 81 2.00 -10.07 -7.85
CA ILE A 81 1.96 -9.27 -9.07
C ILE A 81 3.37 -9.16 -9.70
N ALA A 82 4.37 -8.90 -8.88
CA ALA A 82 5.75 -8.76 -9.33
C ALA A 82 6.36 -10.11 -9.75
N LEU A 83 6.14 -11.17 -8.99
CA LEU A 83 6.62 -12.51 -9.31
C LEU A 83 6.00 -13.04 -10.60
N ARG A 84 4.72 -12.75 -10.83
CA ARG A 84 4.04 -13.08 -12.09
C ARG A 84 4.69 -12.37 -13.28
N GLN A 85 5.09 -11.10 -13.14
CA GLN A 85 5.85 -10.39 -14.18
C GLN A 85 7.17 -11.10 -14.49
N ILE A 86 7.88 -11.57 -13.47
CA ILE A 86 9.13 -12.30 -13.65
C ILE A 86 8.90 -13.59 -14.46
N ILE A 87 7.86 -14.32 -14.12
CA ILE A 87 7.50 -15.58 -14.82
C ILE A 87 7.09 -15.32 -16.27
N VAL A 88 6.37 -14.23 -16.54
CA VAL A 88 6.01 -13.84 -17.92
C VAL A 88 7.27 -13.48 -18.73
N GLU A 89 8.24 -12.78 -18.13
CA GLU A 89 9.46 -12.37 -18.82
C GLU A 89 10.48 -13.52 -19.04
N ASN A 90 10.61 -14.44 -18.09
CA ASN A 90 11.74 -15.36 -18.04
C ASN A 90 11.42 -16.74 -17.42
N GLY A 91 10.17 -17.02 -17.05
CA GLY A 91 9.81 -18.26 -16.37
C GLY A 91 9.56 -19.43 -17.34
N THR A 92 9.81 -20.63 -16.84
CA THR A 92 9.40 -21.88 -17.46
C THR A 92 7.95 -22.24 -17.11
N ARG A 93 7.41 -23.31 -17.69
CA ARG A 93 6.11 -23.84 -17.27
C ARG A 93 6.12 -24.29 -15.81
N ASP A 94 7.19 -24.97 -15.39
CA ASP A 94 7.33 -25.48 -14.03
C ASP A 94 7.40 -24.32 -13.01
N ASP A 95 8.13 -23.22 -13.33
CA ASP A 95 8.16 -22.02 -12.49
C ASP A 95 6.77 -21.38 -12.34
N ARG A 96 5.95 -21.42 -13.38
CA ARG A 96 4.57 -20.92 -13.34
C ARG A 96 3.68 -21.80 -12.46
N GLU A 97 3.76 -23.11 -12.60
CA GLU A 97 3.00 -24.07 -11.79
C GLU A 97 3.42 -23.98 -10.31
N GLU A 98 4.72 -23.83 -10.04
CA GLU A 98 5.25 -23.60 -8.69
C GLU A 98 4.68 -22.31 -8.10
N LEU A 99 4.77 -21.18 -8.81
CA LEU A 99 4.29 -19.88 -8.31
C LEU A 99 2.79 -19.92 -7.98
N ILE A 100 1.94 -20.54 -8.80
CA ILE A 100 0.51 -20.68 -8.55
C ILE A 100 0.23 -21.33 -7.18
N ALA A 101 1.04 -22.29 -6.76
CA ALA A 101 0.86 -22.94 -5.46
C ALA A 101 1.13 -21.95 -4.29
N TYR A 102 2.12 -21.06 -4.44
CA TYR A 102 2.42 -20.03 -3.42
C TYR A 102 1.38 -18.92 -3.42
N GLU A 103 0.94 -18.44 -4.57
CA GLU A 103 -0.13 -17.43 -4.71
C GLU A 103 -1.43 -17.89 -4.04
N LYS A 104 -1.92 -19.07 -4.42
CA LYS A 104 -3.11 -19.69 -3.79
C LYS A 104 -2.87 -19.94 -2.30
N GLY A 105 -1.67 -20.37 -1.94
CA GLY A 105 -1.31 -20.66 -0.54
C GLY A 105 -1.33 -19.45 0.36
N CYS A 106 -0.88 -18.27 -0.09
CA CYS A 106 -0.99 -17.03 0.66
C CYS A 106 -2.46 -16.73 1.00
N ILE A 107 -3.34 -16.79 0.02
CA ILE A 107 -4.77 -16.53 0.17
C ILE A 107 -5.43 -17.55 1.11
N LEU A 108 -5.18 -18.84 0.89
CA LEU A 108 -5.77 -19.93 1.67
C LEU A 108 -5.31 -19.91 3.14
N ASN A 109 -4.06 -19.51 3.42
CA ASN A 109 -3.59 -19.31 4.78
C ASN A 109 -4.41 -18.23 5.50
N PHE A 110 -4.65 -17.06 4.88
CA PHE A 110 -5.50 -16.02 5.45
C PHE A 110 -6.95 -16.48 5.62
N LEU A 111 -7.53 -17.12 4.61
CA LEU A 111 -8.90 -17.62 4.68
C LEU A 111 -9.09 -18.70 5.75
N SER A 112 -8.03 -19.41 6.14
CA SER A 112 -8.10 -20.41 7.23
C SER A 112 -8.37 -19.78 8.61
N TYR A 113 -8.14 -18.47 8.77
CA TYR A 113 -8.49 -17.70 9.96
C TYR A 113 -9.90 -17.13 9.89
N GLY A 114 -10.53 -17.11 8.72
CA GLY A 114 -11.88 -16.61 8.53
C GLY A 114 -12.87 -17.43 9.37
N GLY A 115 -13.47 -16.78 10.35
CA GLY A 115 -14.50 -17.35 11.21
C GLY A 115 -15.83 -16.61 11.06
N GLY A 116 -16.82 -16.98 11.88
CA GLY A 116 -18.16 -16.38 11.84
C GLY A 116 -18.21 -14.87 12.11
N ASP A 117 -17.13 -14.28 12.69
CA ASP A 117 -17.03 -12.85 12.95
C ASP A 117 -16.30 -12.08 11.84
N GLY A 118 -15.79 -12.76 10.80
CA GLY A 118 -15.12 -12.16 9.65
C GLY A 118 -13.74 -11.55 9.94
N TRP A 119 -13.16 -11.76 11.13
CA TRP A 119 -11.82 -11.26 11.42
C TRP A 119 -10.75 -12.14 10.80
N ILE A 120 -9.88 -11.54 9.98
CA ILE A 120 -8.68 -12.14 9.39
C ILE A 120 -7.49 -11.27 9.80
N PRO A 121 -6.37 -11.83 10.32
CA PRO A 121 -5.23 -11.04 10.78
C PRO A 121 -4.51 -10.35 9.62
N ILE A 122 -3.85 -9.22 9.90
CA ILE A 122 -2.98 -8.50 8.97
C ILE A 122 -1.71 -9.32 8.62
N CYS A 123 -1.27 -10.15 9.56
CA CYS A 123 -0.06 -10.97 9.45
C CYS A 123 -0.23 -12.31 10.17
N ILE A 124 0.35 -13.36 9.61
CA ILE A 124 0.42 -14.69 10.22
C ILE A 124 1.88 -15.07 10.42
N PHE A 125 2.26 -15.39 11.67
CA PHE A 125 3.57 -15.90 12.00
C PHE A 125 3.62 -17.42 11.84
N ASP A 126 4.79 -17.97 11.53
CA ASP A 126 5.03 -19.41 11.52
C ASP A 126 4.82 -20.04 12.91
N ASN A 127 5.12 -19.30 13.98
CA ASN A 127 4.91 -19.68 15.35
C ASN A 127 3.60 -19.07 15.91
N THR A 128 2.60 -19.92 16.21
CA THR A 128 1.33 -19.50 16.82
C THR A 128 1.44 -19.01 18.26
N GLU A 129 2.56 -19.29 18.93
CA GLU A 129 2.89 -18.83 20.28
C GLU A 129 3.57 -17.45 20.29
N GLU A 130 3.85 -16.87 19.12
CA GLU A 130 4.43 -15.55 19.03
C GLU A 130 3.55 -14.51 19.74
N ARG A 131 4.17 -13.73 20.62
CA ARG A 131 3.48 -12.77 21.49
C ARG A 131 2.57 -11.82 20.71
N TRP A 132 3.02 -11.35 19.56
CA TRP A 132 2.22 -10.45 18.75
C TRP A 132 1.00 -11.13 18.15
N GLN A 133 1.12 -12.38 17.69
CA GLN A 133 0.01 -13.22 17.23
C GLN A 133 -1.04 -13.42 18.34
N LEU A 134 -0.59 -13.68 19.56
CA LEU A 134 -1.49 -13.82 20.72
C LEU A 134 -2.18 -12.48 21.03
N LEU A 135 -1.46 -11.36 21.01
CA LEU A 135 -2.03 -10.03 21.23
C LEU A 135 -3.12 -9.69 20.20
N GLN A 136 -2.94 -10.05 18.94
CA GLN A 136 -3.98 -9.88 17.92
C GLN A 136 -5.28 -10.62 18.28
N LYS A 137 -5.16 -11.86 18.79
CA LYS A 137 -6.34 -12.68 19.18
C LYS A 137 -7.09 -12.12 20.37
N ILE A 138 -6.39 -11.57 21.36
CA ILE A 138 -6.99 -11.09 22.62
C ILE A 138 -7.33 -9.60 22.59
N ASN A 139 -6.88 -8.86 21.60
CA ASN A 139 -7.23 -7.45 21.44
C ASN A 139 -8.75 -7.30 21.28
N PRO A 140 -9.46 -6.62 22.21
CA PRO A 140 -10.92 -6.51 22.19
C PRO A 140 -11.42 -5.79 20.93
N TRP A 141 -10.62 -4.93 20.35
CA TRP A 141 -10.93 -4.19 19.12
C TRP A 141 -10.65 -5.01 17.87
N LYS A 142 -9.81 -6.06 17.95
CA LYS A 142 -9.34 -6.87 16.81
C LYS A 142 -8.84 -5.99 15.68
N THR A 143 -7.97 -5.04 16.02
CA THR A 143 -7.55 -3.95 15.13
C THR A 143 -6.62 -4.41 14.04
N ASN A 144 -5.65 -5.28 14.32
CA ASN A 144 -4.69 -5.78 13.33
C ASN A 144 -5.36 -6.73 12.31
N MET A 145 -6.36 -6.21 11.61
CA MET A 145 -7.13 -6.92 10.61
C MET A 145 -6.53 -6.73 9.22
N HIS A 146 -6.58 -7.78 8.40
CA HIS A 146 -6.19 -7.76 7.00
C HIS A 146 -6.81 -6.56 6.28
N LYS A 147 -6.03 -5.84 5.47
CA LYS A 147 -6.56 -4.79 4.60
C LYS A 147 -7.52 -5.38 3.56
N PRO A 148 -8.47 -4.60 3.04
CA PRO A 148 -9.39 -5.09 2.01
C PRO A 148 -8.69 -5.19 0.64
N VAL A 149 -7.80 -6.18 0.54
CA VAL A 149 -7.07 -6.58 -0.67
C VAL A 149 -7.09 -8.09 -0.91
N LEU A 150 -7.76 -8.86 -0.03
CA LEU A 150 -7.77 -10.31 -0.11
C LEU A 150 -8.59 -10.83 -1.30
N ALA A 151 -9.72 -10.20 -1.60
CA ALA A 151 -10.49 -10.50 -2.79
C ALA A 151 -9.78 -10.03 -4.06
N GLN A 152 -9.08 -8.90 -4.03
CA GLN A 152 -8.25 -8.42 -5.13
C GLN A 152 -7.12 -9.40 -5.43
N HIS A 153 -6.46 -9.91 -4.40
CA HIS A 153 -5.43 -10.95 -4.52
C HIS A 153 -6.01 -12.24 -5.15
N ALA A 154 -7.16 -12.71 -4.65
CA ALA A 154 -7.83 -13.89 -5.20
C ALA A 154 -8.27 -13.68 -6.66
N ALA A 155 -8.84 -12.52 -6.99
CA ALA A 155 -9.26 -12.16 -8.34
C ALA A 155 -8.06 -12.10 -9.31
N PHE A 156 -6.93 -11.54 -8.88
CA PHE A 156 -5.69 -11.55 -9.63
C PHE A 156 -5.24 -12.98 -9.98
N VAL A 157 -5.21 -13.87 -9.00
CA VAL A 157 -4.81 -15.28 -9.25
C VAL A 157 -5.79 -15.97 -10.20
N VAL A 158 -7.09 -15.74 -10.04
CA VAL A 158 -8.13 -16.30 -10.92
C VAL A 158 -7.95 -15.80 -12.37
N GLU A 159 -7.71 -14.50 -12.58
CA GLU A 159 -7.42 -13.94 -13.93
C GLU A 159 -6.16 -14.56 -14.52
N GLN A 160 -5.07 -14.63 -13.76
CA GLN A 160 -3.78 -15.16 -14.22
C GLN A 160 -3.79 -16.67 -14.47
N THR A 161 -4.82 -17.38 -14.01
CA THR A 161 -5.00 -18.82 -14.20
C THR A 161 -6.16 -19.17 -15.15
N GLY A 162 -6.61 -18.20 -15.95
CA GLY A 162 -7.62 -18.43 -17.00
C GLY A 162 -9.07 -18.48 -16.50
N GLY A 163 -9.35 -17.85 -15.37
CA GLY A 163 -10.70 -17.70 -14.82
C GLY A 163 -11.15 -18.86 -13.90
N ASP A 164 -10.26 -19.82 -13.59
CA ASP A 164 -10.59 -20.89 -12.65
C ASP A 164 -10.67 -20.37 -11.21
N ALA A 165 -11.88 -20.21 -10.70
CA ALA A 165 -12.17 -19.82 -9.32
C ALA A 165 -12.61 -20.99 -8.43
N GLU A 166 -12.69 -22.21 -8.94
CA GLU A 166 -13.26 -23.35 -8.20
C GLU A 166 -12.47 -23.68 -6.93
N TRP A 167 -11.16 -23.49 -6.93
CA TRP A 167 -10.30 -23.65 -5.76
C TRP A 167 -10.68 -22.73 -4.57
N LEU A 168 -11.36 -21.62 -4.85
CA LEU A 168 -11.79 -20.63 -3.85
C LEU A 168 -13.18 -20.93 -3.28
N ARG A 169 -13.97 -21.82 -3.88
CA ARG A 169 -15.39 -22.01 -3.56
C ARG A 169 -15.65 -22.25 -2.08
N GLU A 170 -14.87 -23.12 -1.43
CA GLU A 170 -15.00 -23.36 0.01
C GLU A 170 -14.62 -22.17 0.87
N GLY A 171 -13.58 -21.44 0.47
CA GLY A 171 -13.10 -20.24 1.19
C GLY A 171 -13.92 -18.97 0.92
N PHE A 172 -14.77 -18.97 -0.11
CA PHE A 172 -15.50 -17.77 -0.53
C PHE A 172 -16.46 -17.24 0.53
N TYR A 173 -17.03 -18.12 1.35
CA TYR A 173 -17.85 -17.70 2.49
C TYR A 173 -17.03 -16.90 3.52
N ASN A 174 -15.82 -17.33 3.83
CA ASN A 174 -14.92 -16.61 4.75
C ASN A 174 -14.51 -15.24 4.18
N LEU A 175 -14.33 -15.16 2.85
CA LEU A 175 -14.07 -13.89 2.17
C LEU A 175 -15.29 -12.95 2.24
N GLN A 176 -16.51 -13.47 2.07
CA GLN A 176 -17.74 -12.68 2.24
C GLN A 176 -17.90 -12.16 3.67
N THR A 177 -17.63 -13.00 4.69
CA THR A 177 -17.74 -12.58 6.10
C THR A 177 -16.67 -11.54 6.44
N PHE A 178 -15.46 -11.66 5.89
CA PHE A 178 -14.40 -10.67 6.02
C PHE A 178 -14.81 -9.31 5.46
N VAL A 179 -15.24 -9.24 4.20
CA VAL A 179 -15.72 -7.99 3.58
C VAL A 179 -16.96 -7.48 4.34
N GLY A 180 -17.87 -8.37 4.73
CA GLY A 180 -19.04 -8.05 5.54
C GLY A 180 -18.71 -7.43 6.89
N LYS A 181 -17.58 -7.79 7.50
CA LYS A 181 -17.12 -7.16 8.74
C LYS A 181 -16.81 -5.68 8.55
N TYR A 182 -16.10 -5.32 7.50
CA TYR A 182 -15.87 -3.91 7.16
C TYR A 182 -17.18 -3.16 6.91
N LEU A 183 -18.04 -3.71 6.07
CA LEU A 183 -19.29 -3.07 5.68
C LEU A 183 -20.29 -2.89 6.83
N ASN A 184 -20.30 -3.79 7.81
CA ASN A 184 -21.26 -3.78 8.90
C ASN A 184 -20.73 -3.10 10.17
N TYR A 185 -19.41 -3.13 10.43
CA TYR A 185 -18.85 -2.68 11.71
C TYR A 185 -17.89 -1.50 11.58
N HIS A 186 -17.36 -1.23 10.39
CA HIS A 186 -16.41 -0.14 10.12
C HIS A 186 -16.96 0.88 9.12
N ARG A 187 -18.29 0.94 8.94
CA ARG A 187 -18.95 1.94 8.06
C ARG A 187 -19.64 3.01 8.87
N HIS A 188 -19.33 4.26 8.60
CA HIS A 188 -19.99 5.43 9.17
C HIS A 188 -21.33 5.67 8.47
N LYS A 189 -22.45 5.60 9.24
CA LYS A 189 -23.81 5.59 8.66
C LYS A 189 -24.16 6.86 7.88
N ALA A 190 -23.69 8.03 8.32
CA ALA A 190 -24.08 9.30 7.70
C ALA A 190 -23.34 9.58 6.41
N THR A 191 -22.11 9.07 6.23
CA THR A 191 -21.28 9.32 5.05
C THR A 191 -21.13 8.11 4.13
N GLY A 192 -21.50 6.90 4.57
CA GLY A 192 -21.23 5.66 3.86
C GLY A 192 -19.75 5.23 3.86
N LEU A 193 -18.83 6.09 4.28
CA LEU A 193 -17.40 5.84 4.30
C LEU A 193 -17.00 4.82 5.36
N LEU A 194 -15.97 4.05 5.05
CA LEU A 194 -15.34 3.14 5.99
C LEU A 194 -14.22 3.84 6.75
N TYR A 195 -13.97 3.37 7.98
CA TYR A 195 -12.95 3.92 8.87
C TYR A 195 -12.03 2.84 9.43
N TRP A 196 -10.80 3.23 9.71
CA TRP A 196 -9.89 2.44 10.53
C TRP A 196 -10.25 2.59 12.00
N GLU A 197 -10.16 1.50 12.77
CA GLU A 197 -10.36 1.59 14.21
C GLU A 197 -9.28 2.45 14.86
N ASN A 198 -8.03 2.26 14.48
CA ASN A 198 -6.88 3.03 14.96
C ASN A 198 -5.70 2.92 13.96
N ASP A 199 -4.54 3.49 14.33
CA ASP A 199 -3.33 3.46 13.53
C ASP A 199 -2.73 2.05 13.34
N GLU A 200 -2.90 1.15 14.30
CA GLU A 200 -2.43 -0.25 14.17
C GLU A 200 -3.14 -1.02 13.05
N MET A 201 -4.39 -0.67 12.76
CA MET A 201 -5.18 -1.35 11.72
C MET A 201 -4.76 -0.94 10.30
N ILE A 202 -4.23 0.26 10.12
CA ILE A 202 -3.93 0.80 8.79
C ILE A 202 -2.74 0.11 8.12
N GLY A 203 -1.70 -0.30 8.89
CA GLY A 203 -0.46 -0.88 8.37
C GLY A 203 0.35 0.07 7.48
N VAL A 204 0.08 1.36 7.61
CA VAL A 204 0.85 2.51 7.11
C VAL A 204 1.15 3.33 8.35
N ASP A 205 2.13 2.88 9.11
CA ASP A 205 2.38 3.34 10.47
C ASP A 205 2.60 4.85 10.54
N ASN A 206 2.06 5.47 11.57
CA ASN A 206 2.14 6.90 11.84
C ASN A 206 1.56 7.82 10.73
N ASP A 207 0.56 7.33 9.98
CA ASP A 207 -0.21 8.18 9.06
C ASP A 207 -0.94 9.28 9.85
N PRO A 208 -0.76 10.57 9.51
CA PRO A 208 -1.40 11.66 10.25
C PRO A 208 -2.92 11.58 10.34
N SER A 209 -3.57 10.87 9.43
CA SER A 209 -5.03 10.70 9.44
C SER A 209 -5.53 9.75 10.53
N THR A 210 -4.67 8.85 11.04
CA THR A 210 -5.00 7.86 12.08
C THR A 210 -4.16 8.03 13.34
N PHE A 211 -2.89 8.41 13.19
CA PHE A 211 -1.94 8.54 14.29
C PHE A 211 -2.35 9.67 15.25
N TYR A 212 -2.40 9.36 16.55
CA TYR A 212 -2.93 10.25 17.59
C TYR A 212 -4.40 10.65 17.42
N ARG A 213 -5.18 9.91 16.63
CA ARG A 213 -6.61 10.15 16.46
C ARG A 213 -7.44 9.24 17.38
N PRO A 214 -8.64 9.67 17.80
CA PRO A 214 -9.57 8.78 18.52
C PRO A 214 -9.94 7.56 17.67
N HIS A 215 -10.26 6.46 18.34
CA HIS A 215 -10.75 5.24 17.69
C HIS A 215 -11.96 5.51 16.80
N GLY A 216 -11.98 4.92 15.60
CA GLY A 216 -13.09 5.02 14.66
C GLY A 216 -13.35 6.42 14.10
N SER A 217 -12.42 7.36 14.28
CA SER A 217 -12.62 8.76 13.88
C SER A 217 -12.18 9.11 12.46
N SER A 218 -11.42 8.24 11.79
CA SER A 218 -10.83 8.54 10.48
C SER A 218 -11.51 7.76 9.37
N GLY A 219 -12.37 8.43 8.58
CA GLY A 219 -12.84 7.94 7.29
C GLY A 219 -11.70 8.02 6.28
N SER A 220 -10.87 6.97 6.23
CA SER A 220 -9.60 6.97 5.49
C SER A 220 -9.79 6.85 4.00
N ILE A 221 -9.21 7.77 3.23
CA ILE A 221 -9.20 7.67 1.76
C ILE A 221 -8.46 6.42 1.28
N PHE A 222 -7.41 5.99 2.00
CA PHE A 222 -6.69 4.75 1.72
C PHE A 222 -7.60 3.52 1.82
N LEU A 223 -8.29 3.37 2.97
CA LEU A 223 -9.22 2.27 3.19
C LEU A 223 -10.34 2.24 2.14
N ASN A 224 -10.94 3.40 1.88
CA ASN A 224 -12.09 3.48 1.00
C ASN A 224 -11.73 3.19 -0.46
N ALA A 225 -10.55 3.62 -0.92
CA ALA A 225 -10.04 3.27 -2.25
C ALA A 225 -9.72 1.77 -2.38
N LEU A 226 -9.11 1.16 -1.37
CA LEU A 226 -8.89 -0.28 -1.32
C LEU A 226 -10.21 -1.04 -1.31
N MET A 227 -11.18 -0.65 -0.48
CA MET A 227 -12.47 -1.33 -0.37
C MET A 227 -13.29 -1.20 -1.66
N TYR A 228 -13.24 -0.09 -2.36
CA TYR A 228 -13.89 0.05 -3.66
C TYR A 228 -13.38 -1.04 -4.65
N ARG A 229 -12.08 -1.22 -4.73
CA ARG A 229 -11.46 -2.26 -5.57
C ARG A 229 -11.76 -3.66 -5.05
N GLU A 230 -11.79 -3.85 -3.72
CA GLU A 230 -12.15 -5.13 -3.08
C GLU A 230 -13.58 -5.56 -3.45
N LEU A 231 -14.53 -4.61 -3.44
CA LEU A 231 -15.92 -4.88 -3.81
C LEU A 231 -16.05 -5.24 -5.30
N LEU A 232 -15.28 -4.61 -6.19
CA LEU A 232 -15.22 -4.98 -7.60
C LEU A 232 -14.63 -6.40 -7.77
N ALA A 233 -13.61 -6.74 -7.00
CA ALA A 233 -13.02 -8.07 -7.00
C ALA A 233 -14.00 -9.12 -6.47
N MET A 234 -14.75 -8.81 -5.42
CA MET A 234 -15.84 -9.67 -4.92
C MET A 234 -16.92 -9.91 -5.98
N ALA A 235 -17.32 -8.88 -6.70
CA ALA A 235 -18.29 -9.01 -7.80
C ALA A 235 -17.75 -9.91 -8.93
N TYR A 236 -16.49 -9.71 -9.31
CA TYR A 236 -15.80 -10.57 -10.30
C TYR A 236 -15.75 -12.04 -9.86
N LEU A 237 -15.29 -12.31 -8.62
CA LEU A 237 -15.21 -13.67 -8.08
C LEU A 237 -16.59 -14.32 -7.99
N ALA A 238 -17.62 -13.58 -7.56
CA ALA A 238 -18.99 -14.06 -7.54
C ALA A 238 -19.49 -14.48 -8.92
N ARG A 239 -19.16 -13.69 -9.96
CA ARG A 239 -19.43 -14.04 -11.37
C ARG A 239 -18.75 -15.33 -11.78
N GLN A 240 -17.44 -15.47 -11.49
CA GLN A 240 -16.69 -16.69 -11.83
C GLN A 240 -17.25 -17.93 -11.12
N LEU A 241 -17.74 -17.76 -9.89
CA LEU A 241 -18.39 -18.82 -9.10
C LEU A 241 -19.88 -19.01 -9.43
N ARG A 242 -20.44 -18.28 -10.40
CA ARG A 242 -21.85 -18.34 -10.84
C ARG A 242 -22.86 -17.98 -9.73
N MET A 243 -22.56 -16.90 -8.99
CA MET A 243 -23.38 -16.37 -7.89
C MET A 243 -23.94 -14.97 -8.26
N PRO A 244 -24.93 -14.85 -9.16
CA PRO A 244 -25.36 -13.56 -9.72
C PRO A 244 -25.93 -12.58 -8.69
N ASP A 245 -26.59 -13.06 -7.64
CA ASP A 245 -27.12 -12.17 -6.59
C ASP A 245 -26.00 -11.47 -5.83
N LEU A 246 -24.90 -12.18 -5.57
CA LEU A 246 -23.72 -11.61 -4.91
C LEU A 246 -22.95 -10.66 -5.85
N GLU A 247 -22.83 -11.01 -7.12
CA GLU A 247 -22.26 -10.12 -8.14
C GLU A 247 -22.98 -8.77 -8.15
N ASN A 248 -24.31 -8.80 -8.27
CA ASN A 248 -25.15 -7.59 -8.28
C ASN A 248 -25.04 -6.81 -6.96
N ARG A 249 -25.00 -7.48 -5.84
CA ARG A 249 -24.85 -6.85 -4.51
C ARG A 249 -23.52 -6.09 -4.43
N PHE A 250 -22.40 -6.76 -4.69
CA PHE A 250 -21.07 -6.15 -4.56
C PHE A 250 -20.82 -5.05 -5.60
N THR A 251 -21.37 -5.17 -6.82
CA THR A 251 -21.33 -4.10 -7.81
C THR A 251 -22.03 -2.84 -7.31
N ARG A 252 -23.24 -2.98 -6.73
CA ARG A 252 -23.97 -1.85 -6.16
C ARG A 252 -23.24 -1.21 -5.00
N GLU A 253 -22.72 -2.01 -4.05
CA GLU A 253 -21.95 -1.51 -2.90
C GLU A 253 -20.69 -0.74 -3.36
N ALA A 254 -20.03 -1.20 -4.44
CA ALA A 254 -18.87 -0.50 -5.00
C ALA A 254 -19.27 0.88 -5.57
N GLU A 255 -20.34 0.95 -6.37
CA GLU A 255 -20.77 2.23 -6.95
C GLU A 255 -21.25 3.22 -5.88
N GLU A 256 -22.00 2.75 -4.87
CA GLU A 256 -22.41 3.57 -3.73
C GLU A 256 -21.18 4.15 -2.99
N LEU A 257 -20.19 3.30 -2.67
CA LEU A 257 -18.97 3.73 -2.00
C LEU A 257 -18.16 4.74 -2.84
N LYS A 258 -18.08 4.55 -4.15
CA LYS A 258 -17.41 5.48 -5.06
C LYS A 258 -18.03 6.88 -5.01
N GLU A 259 -19.36 6.97 -5.03
CA GLU A 259 -20.05 8.26 -4.92
C GLU A 259 -19.87 8.89 -3.51
N ASP A 260 -19.87 8.09 -2.46
CA ASP A 260 -19.58 8.58 -1.10
C ASP A 260 -18.16 9.15 -0.99
N ILE A 261 -17.16 8.49 -1.59
CA ILE A 261 -15.78 8.97 -1.65
C ILE A 261 -15.71 10.32 -2.39
N ARG A 262 -16.35 10.41 -3.56
CA ARG A 262 -16.37 11.64 -4.36
C ARG A 262 -17.01 12.80 -3.63
N LYS A 263 -18.10 12.53 -2.92
CA LYS A 263 -18.88 13.52 -2.18
C LYS A 263 -18.16 14.04 -0.95
N HIS A 264 -17.51 13.17 -0.18
CA HIS A 264 -17.04 13.51 1.15
C HIS A 264 -15.53 13.74 1.26
N CYS A 265 -14.72 13.12 0.38
CA CYS A 265 -13.26 13.16 0.48
C CYS A 265 -12.61 14.19 -0.47
N TRP A 266 -13.33 14.69 -1.47
CA TRP A 266 -12.81 15.67 -2.42
C TRP A 266 -12.78 17.08 -1.85
N ASP A 267 -11.62 17.75 -1.88
CA ASP A 267 -11.50 19.17 -1.59
C ASP A 267 -11.21 19.99 -2.87
N PRO A 268 -12.18 20.71 -3.41
CA PRO A 268 -12.00 21.51 -4.63
C PRO A 268 -11.04 22.70 -4.45
N ARG A 269 -10.78 23.14 -3.20
CA ARG A 269 -9.82 24.20 -2.93
C ARG A 269 -8.40 23.76 -3.26
N ASP A 270 -8.05 22.58 -2.80
CA ASP A 270 -6.70 22.05 -2.93
C ASP A 270 -6.55 21.18 -4.18
N GLY A 271 -7.67 20.75 -4.78
CA GLY A 271 -7.69 19.82 -5.92
C GLY A 271 -7.14 18.45 -5.53
N PHE A 272 -7.54 17.96 -4.35
CA PHE A 272 -7.01 16.70 -3.81
C PHE A 272 -8.06 15.95 -2.98
N TYR A 273 -7.85 14.64 -2.84
CA TYR A 273 -8.65 13.79 -1.97
C TYR A 273 -7.98 13.59 -0.62
N TYR A 274 -8.75 13.73 0.43
CA TYR A 274 -8.30 13.60 1.81
C TYR A 274 -9.13 12.59 2.59
N SER A 275 -8.54 12.04 3.64
CA SER A 275 -9.30 11.39 4.70
C SER A 275 -10.21 12.40 5.42
N VAL A 276 -11.23 11.93 6.11
CA VAL A 276 -12.18 12.80 6.80
C VAL A 276 -12.29 12.46 8.27
N ASP A 277 -12.53 13.48 9.09
CA ASP A 277 -12.83 13.34 10.51
C ASP A 277 -14.33 13.06 10.70
N LEU A 278 -14.62 11.91 11.28
CA LEU A 278 -15.97 11.42 11.56
C LEU A 278 -16.39 11.71 13.02
N ASN A 279 -15.49 12.25 13.86
CA ASN A 279 -15.71 12.44 15.29
C ASN A 279 -16.52 13.71 15.58
N LEU A 280 -17.79 13.68 15.23
CA LEU A 280 -18.74 14.77 15.43
C LEU A 280 -19.76 14.43 16.52
N LEU A 281 -20.13 15.41 17.33
CA LEU A 281 -21.20 15.24 18.31
C LEU A 281 -22.57 15.04 17.60
N PRO A 282 -23.42 14.15 18.13
CA PRO A 282 -24.80 14.03 17.66
C PRO A 282 -25.56 15.34 17.77
N VAL A 283 -26.41 15.66 16.78
CA VAL A 283 -27.20 16.90 16.76
C VAL A 283 -28.26 16.97 17.85
N GLU A 284 -28.68 15.81 18.37
CA GLU A 284 -29.67 15.69 19.45
C GLU A 284 -29.09 15.98 20.83
N LYS A 285 -27.75 16.04 20.95
CA LYS A 285 -27.08 16.27 22.24
C LYS A 285 -26.51 17.68 22.29
N PRO A 286 -26.63 18.39 23.41
CA PRO A 286 -25.94 19.66 23.57
C PRO A 286 -24.43 19.47 23.54
N ALA A 287 -23.70 20.45 22.99
CA ALA A 287 -22.24 20.42 22.91
C ALA A 287 -21.58 20.44 24.30
N ALA A 288 -22.25 21.04 25.30
CA ALA A 288 -21.82 21.07 26.68
C ALA A 288 -23.06 21.06 27.61
N PRO A 289 -22.93 20.62 28.88
CA PRO A 289 -24.01 20.70 29.85
C PRO A 289 -24.53 22.12 29.96
N GLY A 290 -25.86 22.30 29.90
CA GLY A 290 -26.52 23.60 29.97
C GLY A 290 -26.60 24.40 28.67
N PHE A 291 -25.94 23.95 27.59
CA PHE A 291 -26.02 24.55 26.25
C PHE A 291 -27.08 23.86 25.40
N HIS A 292 -28.21 24.53 25.22
CA HIS A 292 -29.36 23.98 24.48
C HIS A 292 -29.69 24.72 23.16
N TYR A 293 -28.96 25.80 22.84
CA TYR A 293 -29.27 26.67 21.70
C TYR A 293 -29.27 25.98 20.35
N HIS A 294 -28.46 24.93 20.21
CA HIS A 294 -28.29 24.20 18.96
C HIS A 294 -28.83 22.77 18.98
N THR A 295 -29.50 22.39 20.08
CA THR A 295 -30.11 21.05 20.19
C THR A 295 -31.20 20.92 19.14
N GLY A 296 -31.12 19.87 18.33
CA GLY A 296 -32.09 19.62 17.25
C GLY A 296 -31.88 20.44 15.97
N GLN A 297 -30.89 21.36 15.95
CA GLN A 297 -30.56 22.07 14.72
C GLN A 297 -29.79 21.14 13.76
N PRO A 298 -30.18 21.06 12.45
CA PRO A 298 -29.49 20.20 11.50
C PRO A 298 -28.08 20.73 11.22
N ARG A 299 -27.10 19.81 11.13
CA ARG A 299 -25.79 20.13 10.55
C ARG A 299 -25.92 20.12 9.02
N THR A 300 -25.10 20.95 8.37
CA THR A 300 -24.95 20.96 6.91
C THR A 300 -23.83 20.04 6.42
N TYR A 301 -23.16 19.33 7.34
CA TYR A 301 -22.05 18.43 7.07
C TYR A 301 -22.09 17.21 8.00
N ASP A 302 -21.58 16.08 7.50
CA ASP A 302 -21.53 14.79 8.23
C ASP A 302 -20.10 14.37 8.60
N CYS A 303 -19.09 15.07 8.08
CA CYS A 303 -17.68 14.89 8.36
C CYS A 303 -16.89 16.17 8.09
N LEU A 304 -15.63 16.20 8.49
CA LEU A 304 -14.71 17.32 8.20
C LEU A 304 -13.48 16.79 7.44
N ILE A 305 -13.07 17.47 6.39
CA ILE A 305 -11.88 17.11 5.62
C ILE A 305 -10.62 17.29 6.48
N GLN A 306 -9.83 16.23 6.61
CA GLN A 306 -8.51 16.23 7.24
C GLN A 306 -7.45 16.57 6.19
N ARG A 307 -7.05 17.84 6.10
CA ARG A 307 -6.07 18.31 5.10
C ARG A 307 -4.64 17.92 5.47
N PHE A 308 -4.40 16.61 5.59
CA PHE A 308 -3.05 16.08 5.65
C PHE A 308 -2.65 15.62 4.26
N SER A 309 -1.62 16.22 3.69
CA SER A 309 -1.12 15.91 2.36
C SER A 309 -0.33 14.60 2.38
N VAL A 310 -1.07 13.48 2.40
CA VAL A 310 -0.58 12.10 2.44
C VAL A 310 -0.71 11.47 1.06
N TRP A 311 0.24 10.59 0.70
CA TRP A 311 0.26 9.88 -0.58
C TRP A 311 -1.05 9.14 -0.91
N SER A 312 -1.77 8.71 0.10
CA SER A 312 -3.02 7.95 -0.06
C SER A 312 -4.11 8.71 -0.81
N GLY A 313 -4.01 10.05 -0.90
CA GLY A 313 -4.87 10.85 -1.77
C GLY A 313 -4.74 10.52 -3.27
N PHE A 314 -3.64 9.91 -3.70
CA PHE A 314 -3.47 9.41 -5.08
C PHE A 314 -4.13 8.06 -5.33
N MET A 315 -4.55 7.33 -4.29
CA MET A 315 -5.21 6.03 -4.43
C MET A 315 -6.50 6.09 -5.24
N VAL A 316 -7.15 7.25 -5.30
CA VAL A 316 -8.34 7.47 -6.14
C VAL A 316 -8.04 7.41 -7.64
N LEU A 317 -6.81 7.77 -8.06
CA LEU A 317 -6.36 7.61 -9.44
C LEU A 317 -6.14 6.12 -9.75
N TRP A 318 -5.42 5.42 -8.87
CA TRP A 318 -5.22 3.98 -9.02
C TRP A 318 -6.54 3.21 -9.06
N ALA A 319 -7.46 3.52 -8.15
CA ALA A 319 -8.75 2.85 -8.06
C ALA A 319 -9.73 3.21 -9.21
N GLY A 320 -9.50 4.31 -9.94
CA GLY A 320 -10.42 4.78 -10.99
C GLY A 320 -11.66 5.49 -10.43
N ILE A 321 -11.52 6.11 -9.26
CA ILE A 321 -12.60 6.81 -8.56
C ILE A 321 -12.73 8.26 -9.06
N ALA A 322 -11.62 8.97 -9.22
CA ALA A 322 -11.62 10.38 -9.63
C ALA A 322 -12.33 10.58 -10.97
N THR A 323 -12.98 11.73 -11.16
CA THR A 323 -13.40 12.14 -12.50
C THR A 323 -12.18 12.59 -13.32
N PRO A 324 -12.28 12.70 -14.66
CA PRO A 324 -11.17 13.21 -15.47
C PRO A 324 -10.71 14.61 -15.02
N GLU A 325 -11.64 15.49 -14.64
CA GLU A 325 -11.34 16.84 -14.14
C GLU A 325 -10.60 16.79 -12.80
N GLN A 326 -11.07 15.96 -11.87
CA GLN A 326 -10.42 15.75 -10.58
C GLN A 326 -9.02 15.15 -10.76
N ALA A 327 -8.87 14.17 -11.65
CA ALA A 327 -7.58 13.58 -11.97
C ALA A 327 -6.57 14.62 -12.49
N ARG A 328 -7.05 15.53 -13.35
CA ARG A 328 -6.22 16.65 -13.83
C ARG A 328 -5.77 17.55 -12.69
N GLU A 329 -6.67 17.97 -11.82
CA GLU A 329 -6.33 18.81 -10.64
C GLU A 329 -5.28 18.11 -9.74
N ILE A 330 -5.48 16.81 -9.46
CA ILE A 330 -4.54 16.02 -8.65
C ILE A 330 -3.14 15.99 -9.30
N VAL A 331 -3.07 15.71 -10.61
CA VAL A 331 -1.77 15.61 -11.28
C VAL A 331 -1.08 16.97 -11.39
N GLU A 332 -1.80 18.00 -11.84
CA GLU A 332 -1.22 19.32 -12.09
C GLU A 332 -0.84 20.05 -10.80
N ARG A 333 -1.67 19.97 -9.75
CA ARG A 333 -1.50 20.76 -8.53
C ARG A 333 -0.80 20.02 -7.40
N GLN A 334 -0.87 18.67 -7.37
CA GLN A 334 -0.32 17.87 -6.29
C GLN A 334 0.88 17.04 -6.74
N TYR A 335 0.73 16.23 -7.79
CA TYR A 335 1.81 15.34 -8.22
C TYR A 335 2.98 16.10 -8.84
N ARG A 336 2.74 17.04 -9.77
CA ARG A 336 3.81 17.77 -10.47
C ARG A 336 4.52 18.82 -9.61
N ASP A 337 3.94 19.21 -8.48
CA ASP A 337 4.61 20.14 -7.56
C ASP A 337 5.68 19.40 -6.73
N SER A 338 6.95 19.61 -7.09
CA SER A 338 8.10 18.99 -6.41
C SER A 338 8.26 19.41 -4.93
N ARG A 339 7.60 20.50 -4.51
CA ARG A 339 7.56 20.91 -3.10
C ARG A 339 6.63 20.02 -2.28
N LEU A 340 5.74 19.26 -2.93
CA LEU A 340 4.77 18.37 -2.29
C LEU A 340 5.26 16.91 -2.34
N PHE A 341 4.87 16.18 -3.37
CA PHE A 341 5.08 14.74 -3.40
C PHE A 341 6.19 14.27 -4.33
N ASN A 342 6.39 14.91 -5.47
CA ASN A 342 7.31 14.44 -6.51
C ASN A 342 8.77 14.76 -6.19
N ALA A 343 9.46 13.84 -5.51
CA ALA A 343 10.88 13.95 -5.17
C ALA A 343 11.80 13.36 -6.26
N ALA A 344 13.11 13.50 -6.05
CA ALA A 344 14.11 12.94 -6.95
C ALA A 344 14.08 11.40 -7.02
N ALA A 345 13.81 10.74 -5.87
CA ALA A 345 13.74 9.28 -5.77
C ALA A 345 12.34 8.68 -6.06
N GLY A 346 11.30 9.52 -6.14
CA GLY A 346 9.91 9.08 -6.34
C GLY A 346 8.91 9.90 -5.54
N VAL A 347 7.81 9.27 -5.13
CA VAL A 347 6.71 9.92 -4.42
C VAL A 347 6.95 9.87 -2.91
N ARG A 348 6.93 11.02 -2.25
CA ARG A 348 6.97 11.11 -0.79
C ARG A 348 5.69 10.56 -0.20
N SER A 349 5.79 9.80 0.89
CA SER A 349 4.61 9.29 1.61
C SER A 349 3.85 10.40 2.35
N LEU A 350 4.52 11.46 2.76
CA LEU A 350 3.94 12.67 3.33
C LEU A 350 4.59 13.90 2.72
N SER A 351 3.83 14.96 2.47
CA SER A 351 4.37 16.23 1.97
C SER A 351 5.30 16.88 2.98
N PRO A 352 6.46 17.45 2.56
CA PRO A 352 7.37 18.17 3.47
C PRO A 352 6.79 19.49 4.01
N LEU A 353 5.63 19.91 3.53
CA LEU A 353 4.90 21.05 4.11
C LEU A 353 4.10 20.69 5.36
N GLU A 354 3.93 19.39 5.63
CA GLU A 354 3.26 18.92 6.83
C GLU A 354 4.19 19.00 8.06
N LYS A 355 3.64 19.40 9.20
CA LYS A 355 4.41 19.51 10.45
C LYS A 355 4.96 18.18 10.97
N MET A 356 4.30 17.08 10.62
CA MET A 356 4.72 15.73 10.99
C MET A 356 5.72 15.12 10.01
N TYR A 357 6.15 15.84 8.97
CA TYR A 357 7.14 15.33 8.03
C TYR A 357 8.45 15.00 8.74
N ASP A 358 8.79 13.71 8.74
CA ASP A 358 10.03 13.20 9.30
C ASP A 358 10.42 11.88 8.60
N VAL A 359 11.37 11.93 7.71
CA VAL A 359 11.84 10.75 6.95
C VAL A 359 12.54 9.70 7.81
N ARG A 360 12.87 10.04 9.05
CA ARG A 360 13.55 9.17 10.03
C ARG A 360 12.79 9.09 11.35
N ALA A 361 11.49 9.09 11.28
CA ALA A 361 10.66 9.05 12.48
C ALA A 361 11.18 8.02 13.49
N SER A 362 11.35 8.47 14.71
CA SER A 362 11.92 7.66 15.79
C SER A 362 10.86 6.75 16.43
N GLY A 363 11.30 5.63 16.97
CA GLY A 363 10.48 4.73 17.78
C GLY A 363 9.68 3.69 17.01
N ASN A 364 9.40 3.90 15.74
CA ASN A 364 8.83 2.90 14.85
C ASN A 364 9.81 2.65 13.69
N PRO A 365 10.24 1.40 13.45
CA PRO A 365 11.12 1.09 12.33
C PRO A 365 10.45 1.30 10.95
N SER A 366 9.12 1.32 10.89
CA SER A 366 8.35 1.58 9.67
C SER A 366 7.85 3.03 9.70
N SER A 367 8.44 3.92 8.89
CA SER A 367 8.06 5.34 8.84
C SER A 367 7.38 5.69 7.53
N TRP A 368 6.16 6.25 7.64
CA TRP A 368 5.39 6.75 6.50
C TRP A 368 5.26 8.27 6.50
N GLN A 369 6.08 8.96 7.30
CA GLN A 369 6.06 10.42 7.44
C GLN A 369 7.02 11.13 6.48
N GLY A 370 7.17 10.63 5.25
CA GLY A 370 7.89 11.32 4.21
C GLY A 370 8.80 10.49 3.30
N PRO A 371 9.34 9.32 3.71
CA PRO A 371 10.21 8.54 2.83
C PRO A 371 9.49 8.04 1.57
N VAL A 372 10.28 7.59 0.60
CA VAL A 372 9.80 6.95 -0.62
C VAL A 372 9.66 5.46 -0.40
N TRP A 373 8.45 4.95 -0.65
CA TRP A 373 8.11 3.54 -0.65
C TRP A 373 7.79 3.09 -2.08
N ILE A 374 8.29 1.96 -2.51
CA ILE A 374 8.13 1.53 -3.91
C ILE A 374 6.69 1.12 -4.22
N CYS A 375 5.95 0.59 -3.25
CA CYS A 375 4.51 0.37 -3.43
C CYS A 375 3.75 1.68 -3.71
N VAL A 376 4.12 2.79 -3.07
CA VAL A 376 3.56 4.12 -3.36
C VAL A 376 3.88 4.54 -4.79
N ASN A 377 5.16 4.44 -5.20
CA ASN A 377 5.54 4.71 -6.58
C ASN A 377 4.72 3.88 -7.58
N TYR A 378 4.50 2.60 -7.28
CA TYR A 378 3.72 1.71 -8.14
C TYR A 378 2.24 2.13 -8.22
N PHE A 379 1.57 2.37 -7.10
CA PHE A 379 0.16 2.80 -7.11
C PHE A 379 -0.02 4.13 -7.86
N VAL A 380 0.88 5.10 -7.63
CA VAL A 380 0.82 6.38 -8.34
C VAL A 380 1.10 6.20 -9.83
N PHE A 381 2.10 5.41 -10.21
CA PHE A 381 2.40 5.04 -11.60
C PHE A 381 1.17 4.42 -12.29
N ARG A 382 0.51 3.46 -11.66
CA ARG A 382 -0.71 2.83 -12.19
C ARG A 382 -1.85 3.83 -12.32
N GLY A 383 -2.03 4.71 -11.34
CA GLY A 383 -3.01 5.79 -11.37
C GLY A 383 -2.78 6.77 -12.51
N LEU A 384 -1.53 7.21 -12.71
CA LEU A 384 -1.15 8.10 -13.82
C LEU A 384 -1.46 7.46 -15.18
N LEU A 385 -1.12 6.19 -15.37
CA LEU A 385 -1.42 5.46 -16.61
C LEU A 385 -2.92 5.35 -16.86
N ARG A 386 -3.72 5.07 -15.84
CA ARG A 386 -5.18 4.94 -15.95
C ARG A 386 -5.85 6.19 -16.51
N TYR A 387 -5.30 7.37 -16.19
CA TYR A 387 -5.83 8.66 -16.65
C TYR A 387 -5.04 9.26 -17.82
N GLY A 388 -4.14 8.50 -18.46
CA GLY A 388 -3.42 8.91 -19.66
C GLY A 388 -2.22 9.84 -19.45
N TYR A 389 -1.76 10.01 -18.21
CA TYR A 389 -0.56 10.80 -17.88
C TYR A 389 0.73 9.99 -18.11
N THR A 390 0.93 9.57 -19.35
CA THR A 390 1.98 8.64 -19.76
C THR A 390 3.39 9.15 -19.49
N GLU A 391 3.65 10.46 -19.70
CA GLU A 391 4.98 11.03 -19.47
C GLU A 391 5.32 11.14 -17.97
N ASP A 392 4.35 11.52 -17.15
CA ASP A 392 4.51 11.52 -15.69
C ASP A 392 4.75 10.10 -15.16
N ALA A 393 4.01 9.11 -15.67
CA ALA A 393 4.21 7.70 -15.33
C ALA A 393 5.59 7.20 -15.78
N ARG A 394 6.06 7.61 -16.97
CA ARG A 394 7.39 7.29 -17.48
C ARG A 394 8.47 7.82 -16.55
N GLU A 395 8.38 9.09 -16.18
CA GLU A 395 9.31 9.71 -15.27
C GLU A 395 9.42 8.97 -13.94
N LEU A 396 8.27 8.61 -13.34
CA LEU A 396 8.22 7.89 -12.07
C LEU A 396 8.81 6.47 -12.17
N ALA A 397 8.51 5.76 -13.26
CA ALA A 397 9.07 4.44 -13.52
C ALA A 397 10.60 4.50 -13.71
N GLU A 398 11.10 5.48 -14.43
CA GLU A 398 12.54 5.71 -14.62
C GLU A 398 13.25 6.03 -13.30
N LYS A 399 12.68 6.92 -12.47
CA LYS A 399 13.18 7.20 -11.10
C LYS A 399 13.28 5.94 -10.26
N THR A 400 12.25 5.10 -10.29
CA THR A 400 12.20 3.86 -9.52
C THR A 400 13.25 2.85 -9.98
N VAL A 401 13.45 2.70 -11.30
CA VAL A 401 14.49 1.83 -11.86
C VAL A 401 15.89 2.30 -11.45
N LEU A 402 16.16 3.61 -11.54
CA LEU A 402 17.45 4.18 -11.18
C LEU A 402 17.74 4.04 -9.68
N LEU A 403 16.74 4.26 -8.85
CA LEU A 403 16.83 4.13 -7.39
C LEU A 403 17.21 2.69 -7.00
N LEU A 404 16.41 1.70 -7.42
CA LEU A 404 16.61 0.32 -7.01
C LEU A 404 17.81 -0.35 -7.67
N GLY A 405 18.09 -0.01 -8.94
CA GLY A 405 19.29 -0.49 -9.62
C GLY A 405 20.57 -0.01 -8.95
N ARG A 406 20.61 1.26 -8.52
CA ARG A 406 21.73 1.82 -7.74
C ARG A 406 21.85 1.15 -6.38
N ASP A 407 20.73 0.88 -5.70
CA ASP A 407 20.74 0.22 -4.39
C ASP A 407 21.37 -1.18 -4.51
N TYR A 408 20.95 -1.97 -5.50
CA TYR A 408 21.59 -3.26 -5.79
C TYR A 408 23.07 -3.12 -6.13
N GLU A 409 23.46 -2.17 -6.98
CA GLU A 409 24.85 -1.96 -7.36
C GLU A 409 25.74 -1.66 -6.15
N ARG A 410 25.23 -0.87 -5.20
CA ARG A 410 26.01 -0.44 -4.02
C ARG A 410 26.04 -1.47 -2.89
N PHE A 411 24.91 -2.15 -2.66
CA PHE A 411 24.74 -2.94 -1.45
C PHE A 411 24.48 -4.43 -1.69
N GLY A 412 24.27 -4.84 -2.95
CA GLY A 412 23.97 -6.22 -3.32
C GLY A 412 22.59 -6.71 -2.83
N ALA A 413 21.73 -5.81 -2.38
CA ALA A 413 20.38 -6.08 -1.89
C ALA A 413 19.52 -4.84 -1.98
N LEU A 414 18.19 -4.98 -1.91
CA LEU A 414 17.24 -3.89 -1.77
C LEU A 414 16.97 -3.58 -0.30
N HIS A 415 16.50 -2.37 -0.03
CA HIS A 415 16.06 -1.91 1.28
C HIS A 415 14.57 -1.59 1.26
N GLU A 416 13.96 -1.44 2.44
CA GLU A 416 12.51 -1.32 2.57
C GLU A 416 11.98 0.03 2.06
N TYR A 417 12.66 1.15 2.40
CA TYR A 417 12.29 2.49 1.97
C TYR A 417 13.50 3.42 1.89
N TYR A 418 13.33 4.60 1.27
CA TYR A 418 14.44 5.42 0.80
C TYR A 418 14.24 6.91 1.11
N MET A 419 15.34 7.64 1.26
CA MET A 419 15.36 9.10 1.36
C MET A 419 14.84 9.73 0.05
N PRO A 420 13.90 10.67 0.11
CA PRO A 420 13.27 11.25 -1.07
C PRO A 420 14.23 11.99 -2.02
N ASP A 421 15.16 12.73 -1.45
CA ASP A 421 15.95 13.68 -2.22
C ASP A 421 17.21 13.07 -2.83
N ASN A 422 17.79 12.06 -2.21
CA ASN A 422 19.06 11.44 -2.67
C ASN A 422 18.97 9.92 -2.87
N GLY A 423 17.84 9.28 -2.51
CA GLY A 423 17.64 7.84 -2.66
C GLY A 423 18.54 6.98 -1.77
N GLU A 424 19.07 7.52 -0.67
CA GLU A 424 19.80 6.68 0.29
C GLU A 424 18.82 5.73 1.00
N PRO A 425 19.19 4.44 1.16
CA PRO A 425 18.35 3.46 1.83
C PRO A 425 18.28 3.77 3.34
N ILE A 426 17.15 3.47 3.94
CA ILE A 426 16.91 3.80 5.36
C ILE A 426 16.90 2.55 6.23
N LEU A 427 16.24 1.47 5.85
CA LEU A 427 16.05 0.33 6.74
C LEU A 427 15.93 -1.00 5.99
N ASN A 428 16.06 -2.11 6.73
CA ASN A 428 15.77 -3.50 6.35
C ASN A 428 16.44 -3.95 5.05
N LYS A 429 17.77 -4.03 5.06
CA LYS A 429 18.54 -4.63 3.96
C LYS A 429 18.07 -6.08 3.68
N GLY A 430 17.82 -6.39 2.42
CA GLY A 430 17.31 -7.68 1.97
C GLY A 430 15.78 -7.73 1.79
N PHE A 431 15.09 -6.60 1.99
CA PHE A 431 13.67 -6.47 1.72
C PHE A 431 13.40 -6.54 0.22
N GLN A 432 12.61 -7.52 -0.22
CA GLN A 432 12.25 -7.72 -1.63
C GLN A 432 10.84 -7.23 -1.91
N ASN A 433 9.86 -8.00 -1.53
CA ASN A 433 8.43 -7.67 -1.53
C ASN A 433 7.99 -6.79 -2.72
N TRP A 434 7.27 -5.71 -2.46
CA TRP A 434 6.81 -4.74 -3.48
C TRP A 434 7.93 -4.02 -4.24
N ASN A 435 9.17 -4.07 -3.77
CA ASN A 435 10.30 -3.54 -4.54
C ASN A 435 10.45 -4.28 -5.88
N LEU A 436 10.04 -5.53 -5.96
CA LEU A 436 10.07 -6.32 -7.17
C LEU A 436 9.16 -5.76 -8.28
N LEU A 437 8.15 -4.94 -7.93
CA LEU A 437 7.26 -4.23 -8.87
C LEU A 437 8.02 -3.29 -9.84
N VAL A 438 9.29 -2.97 -9.54
CA VAL A 438 10.16 -2.29 -10.49
C VAL A 438 10.26 -3.03 -11.84
N LEU A 439 10.08 -4.34 -11.85
CA LEU A 439 10.10 -5.13 -13.09
C LEU A 439 8.84 -4.91 -13.92
N ASN A 440 7.67 -4.74 -13.31
CA ASN A 440 6.44 -4.37 -13.99
C ASN A 440 6.60 -2.98 -14.65
N MET A 441 7.17 -2.01 -13.93
CA MET A 441 7.50 -0.69 -14.47
C MET A 441 8.53 -0.76 -15.60
N ALA A 442 9.58 -1.59 -15.45
CA ALA A 442 10.62 -1.78 -16.46
C ALA A 442 10.10 -2.46 -17.72
N ALA A 443 9.19 -3.44 -17.58
CA ALA A 443 8.51 -4.09 -18.70
C ALA A 443 7.68 -3.07 -19.50
N TRP A 444 6.91 -2.25 -18.80
CA TRP A 444 6.14 -1.17 -19.42
C TRP A 444 7.03 -0.15 -20.16
N LEU A 445 8.16 0.28 -19.54
CA LEU A 445 9.15 1.16 -20.18
C LEU A 445 9.76 0.56 -21.44
N ASP A 446 9.87 -0.76 -21.51
CA ASP A 446 10.38 -1.49 -22.67
C ASP A 446 9.30 -1.82 -23.71
N GLY A 447 8.04 -1.42 -23.50
CA GLY A 447 6.91 -1.74 -24.37
C GLY A 447 6.56 -3.23 -24.40
N LYS A 448 6.92 -3.97 -23.34
CA LYS A 448 6.62 -5.40 -23.19
C LYS A 448 5.29 -5.62 -22.50
N GLU A 449 4.81 -6.86 -22.56
CA GLU A 449 3.66 -7.31 -21.76
C GLU A 449 3.88 -6.98 -20.28
N THR A 450 2.90 -6.32 -19.67
CA THR A 450 2.97 -5.89 -18.26
C THR A 450 1.86 -6.56 -17.48
N VAL A 451 2.24 -7.31 -16.48
CA VAL A 451 1.30 -7.86 -15.49
C VAL A 451 0.85 -6.73 -14.58
N ASN A 452 -0.45 -6.60 -14.43
CA ASN A 452 -1.08 -5.59 -13.60
C ASN A 452 -1.89 -6.28 -12.49
N GLU A 453 -2.13 -5.54 -11.43
CA GLU A 453 -3.12 -5.91 -10.39
C GLU A 453 -4.52 -6.02 -10.99
N PHE A 454 -5.42 -6.77 -10.29
CA PHE A 454 -6.83 -6.90 -10.65
C PHE A 454 -7.52 -5.52 -10.79
#